data_68dd3e562c72dfe69662eb66c74206cd
#
_entry.id   68dd3e562c72dfe69662eb66c74206cd
#
_cell.length_a   1.000
_cell.length_b   1.000
_cell.length_c   1.000
_cell.angle_alpha   90.00
_cell.angle_beta   90.00
_cell.angle_gamma   90.00
#
_symmetry.space_group_name_H-M   'P 1'
#
loop_
_entity.id
_entity.type
_entity.pdbx_description
1 polymer ?
#
loop_
_entity_poly.entity_id
_entity_poly.type
_entity_poly.pdbx_seq_one_letter_code
_entity_poly.pdbx_strand_id
1 'polypeptide(L)'
;PPTNKHDEPTDLQNHNEMIHAFKTRGQYLYEYCVGGKTGYTTAANSTLVTYAEKDDMTLICVIMNAQSPAQWTDSIALYNYYFENFSLYNVAQNETRLENGEMDMGMLNTNSSFVRIDPAENIVLPKSAEFSEATPAVSYDNTSDDVLANIKYTFAGHDVGSADIISTGVK
;
A
#
# COMPACT_ATOMS: atom_id res chain seq x y z
N PRO A 1 -15.39 -31.22 -5.12
CA PRO A 1 -16.00 -32.44 -4.59
C PRO A 1 -17.40 -32.63 -5.16
N PRO A 2 -17.89 -33.89 -5.27
CA PRO A 2 -19.27 -34.17 -5.64
C PRO A 2 -20.21 -33.53 -4.60
N THR A 3 -21.42 -33.24 -5.02
CA THR A 3 -22.49 -32.75 -4.14
C THR A 3 -23.65 -33.72 -4.10
N ASN A 4 -24.60 -33.51 -3.18
CA ASN A 4 -25.81 -34.32 -3.10
C ASN A 4 -26.76 -34.17 -4.33
N LYS A 5 -26.41 -33.30 -5.27
CA LYS A 5 -27.19 -33.04 -6.51
C LYS A 5 -26.43 -33.41 -7.80
N HIS A 6 -25.09 -33.57 -7.69
CA HIS A 6 -24.23 -33.83 -8.84
C HIS A 6 -23.17 -34.86 -8.46
N ASP A 7 -23.11 -35.95 -9.18
CA ASP A 7 -22.15 -37.04 -9.00
C ASP A 7 -20.72 -36.59 -9.43
N GLU A 8 -20.65 -35.69 -10.40
CA GLU A 8 -19.39 -35.16 -10.90
C GLU A 8 -18.93 -33.92 -10.10
N PRO A 9 -17.62 -33.71 -9.95
CA PRO A 9 -17.08 -32.50 -9.33
C PRO A 9 -17.48 -31.24 -10.11
N THR A 10 -17.89 -30.19 -9.40
CA THR A 10 -18.10 -28.88 -10.01
C THR A 10 -16.79 -28.13 -10.04
N ASP A 11 -16.34 -27.75 -11.23
CA ASP A 11 -15.19 -26.87 -11.40
C ASP A 11 -15.62 -25.41 -11.15
N LEU A 12 -15.01 -24.80 -10.14
CA LEU A 12 -15.18 -23.39 -9.84
C LEU A 12 -14.05 -22.61 -10.50
N GLN A 13 -14.40 -21.82 -11.51
CA GLN A 13 -13.43 -20.97 -12.19
C GLN A 13 -13.35 -19.59 -11.52
N ASN A 14 -12.15 -19.03 -11.47
CA ASN A 14 -11.97 -17.68 -11.01
C ASN A 14 -12.48 -16.68 -12.05
N HIS A 15 -13.39 -15.80 -11.65
CA HIS A 15 -13.98 -14.80 -12.54
C HIS A 15 -13.14 -13.51 -12.63
N ASN A 16 -12.04 -13.42 -11.90
CA ASN A 16 -11.14 -12.27 -12.00
C ASN A 16 -10.24 -12.42 -13.24
N GLU A 17 -10.58 -11.72 -14.30
CA GLU A 17 -9.86 -11.75 -15.58
C GLU A 17 -8.45 -11.18 -15.51
N MET A 18 -8.09 -10.49 -14.42
CA MET A 18 -6.74 -9.97 -14.22
C MET A 18 -5.75 -11.05 -13.77
N ILE A 19 -6.24 -12.19 -13.24
CA ILE A 19 -5.40 -13.31 -12.79
C ILE A 19 -5.72 -14.63 -13.49
N HIS A 20 -6.85 -14.72 -14.17
CA HIS A 20 -7.28 -15.93 -14.83
C HIS A 20 -7.99 -15.63 -16.15
N ALA A 21 -7.52 -16.26 -17.24
CA ALA A 21 -8.12 -16.14 -18.56
C ALA A 21 -9.46 -16.90 -18.63
N PHE A 22 -10.55 -16.28 -18.23
CA PHE A 22 -11.86 -16.91 -18.15
C PHE A 22 -12.66 -16.72 -19.45
N LYS A 23 -13.21 -15.53 -19.68
CA LYS A 23 -14.06 -15.24 -20.87
C LYS A 23 -13.33 -14.49 -21.97
N THR A 24 -12.35 -13.68 -21.61
CA THR A 24 -11.65 -12.76 -22.51
C THR A 24 -10.36 -13.33 -23.08
N ARG A 25 -10.10 -14.62 -22.87
CA ARG A 25 -8.90 -15.32 -23.34
C ARG A 25 -7.59 -14.66 -22.91
N GLY A 26 -7.59 -14.01 -21.74
CA GLY A 26 -6.41 -13.40 -21.18
C GLY A 26 -6.16 -11.94 -21.60
N GLN A 27 -7.12 -11.28 -22.25
CA GLN A 27 -6.98 -9.88 -22.67
C GLN A 27 -6.67 -8.92 -21.52
N TYR A 28 -7.13 -9.22 -20.29
CA TYR A 28 -6.98 -8.37 -19.11
C TYR A 28 -6.04 -8.97 -18.07
N LEU A 29 -5.30 -10.03 -18.40
CA LEU A 29 -4.27 -10.54 -17.50
C LEU A 29 -3.27 -9.43 -17.17
N TYR A 30 -2.98 -9.29 -15.88
CA TYR A 30 -2.02 -8.30 -15.39
C TYR A 30 -1.00 -9.01 -14.51
N GLU A 31 0.25 -9.03 -14.95
CA GLU A 31 1.31 -9.85 -14.35
C GLU A 31 1.57 -9.57 -12.87
N TYR A 32 1.31 -8.33 -12.42
CA TYR A 32 1.48 -7.94 -11.02
C TYR A 32 0.24 -8.16 -10.16
N CYS A 33 -0.90 -8.52 -10.75
CA CYS A 33 -2.14 -8.75 -9.99
C CYS A 33 -2.07 -10.07 -9.24
N VAL A 34 -2.13 -10.02 -7.92
CA VAL A 34 -2.03 -11.19 -7.03
C VAL A 34 -3.40 -11.75 -6.68
N GLY A 35 -4.42 -10.90 -6.57
CA GLY A 35 -5.75 -11.35 -6.21
C GLY A 35 -6.83 -10.29 -6.28
N GLY A 36 -8.05 -10.70 -5.95
CA GLY A 36 -9.17 -9.77 -5.90
C GLY A 36 -10.53 -10.46 -5.95
N LYS A 37 -11.57 -9.64 -5.94
CA LYS A 37 -12.97 -10.10 -5.97
C LYS A 37 -13.80 -9.23 -6.91
N THR A 38 -14.52 -9.88 -7.80
CA THR A 38 -15.53 -9.25 -8.67
C THR A 38 -16.88 -9.17 -7.97
N GLY A 39 -17.66 -8.17 -8.33
CA GLY A 39 -19.05 -8.07 -7.93
C GLY A 39 -19.90 -7.49 -9.07
N TYR A 40 -21.18 -7.87 -9.10
CA TYR A 40 -22.15 -7.32 -10.04
C TYR A 40 -23.56 -7.36 -9.46
N THR A 41 -24.28 -6.27 -9.57
CA THR A 41 -25.74 -6.23 -9.49
C THR A 41 -26.26 -5.24 -10.52
N THR A 42 -27.52 -5.35 -10.90
CA THR A 42 -28.13 -4.41 -11.86
C THR A 42 -28.05 -2.96 -11.39
N ALA A 43 -28.12 -2.71 -10.08
CA ALA A 43 -28.04 -1.36 -9.51
C ALA A 43 -26.60 -0.86 -9.35
N ALA A 44 -25.65 -1.75 -9.04
CA ALA A 44 -24.26 -1.39 -8.77
C ALA A 44 -23.34 -1.51 -10.00
N ASN A 45 -23.84 -2.05 -11.12
CA ASN A 45 -23.01 -2.41 -12.28
C ASN A 45 -21.82 -3.31 -11.89
N SER A 46 -20.76 -3.31 -12.66
CA SER A 46 -19.54 -4.06 -12.33
C SER A 46 -18.75 -3.37 -11.23
N THR A 47 -18.32 -4.16 -10.26
CA THR A 47 -17.40 -3.74 -9.20
C THR A 47 -16.22 -4.69 -9.15
N LEU A 48 -15.06 -4.16 -8.77
CA LEU A 48 -13.83 -4.93 -8.67
C LEU A 48 -12.97 -4.39 -7.54
N VAL A 49 -12.50 -5.27 -6.68
CA VAL A 49 -11.40 -4.99 -5.75
C VAL A 49 -10.27 -5.92 -6.12
N THR A 50 -9.11 -5.36 -6.39
CA THR A 50 -7.89 -6.14 -6.69
C THR A 50 -6.72 -5.58 -5.91
N TYR A 51 -5.67 -6.41 -5.74
CA TYR A 51 -4.39 -5.93 -5.31
C TYR A 51 -3.28 -6.44 -6.23
N ALA A 52 -2.26 -5.63 -6.39
CA ALA A 52 -1.11 -5.89 -7.23
C ALA A 52 0.17 -5.55 -6.48
N GLU A 53 1.23 -6.31 -6.73
CA GLU A 53 2.53 -6.18 -6.09
C GLU A 53 3.63 -6.02 -7.14
N LYS A 54 4.45 -4.99 -6.97
CA LYS A 54 5.61 -4.71 -7.82
C LYS A 54 6.63 -3.88 -7.05
N ASP A 55 7.92 -4.26 -7.13
CA ASP A 55 9.04 -3.52 -6.55
C ASP A 55 8.83 -3.16 -5.05
N ASP A 56 8.43 -4.15 -4.25
CA ASP A 56 8.07 -4.04 -2.82
C ASP A 56 6.84 -3.15 -2.51
N MET A 57 6.19 -2.60 -3.53
CA MET A 57 4.96 -1.81 -3.39
C MET A 57 3.73 -2.68 -3.62
N THR A 58 2.81 -2.68 -2.65
CA THR A 58 1.47 -3.26 -2.79
C THR A 58 0.45 -2.15 -3.01
N LEU A 59 -0.30 -2.25 -4.09
CA LEU A 59 -1.41 -1.35 -4.40
C LEU A 59 -2.75 -2.08 -4.33
N ILE A 60 -3.74 -1.45 -3.73
CA ILE A 60 -5.13 -1.91 -3.72
C ILE A 60 -5.95 -0.99 -4.62
N CYS A 61 -6.65 -1.57 -5.59
CA CYS A 61 -7.54 -0.84 -6.49
C CYS A 61 -8.99 -1.24 -6.22
N VAL A 62 -9.86 -0.24 -6.09
CA VAL A 62 -11.30 -0.43 -5.91
C VAL A 62 -12.04 0.30 -7.03
N ILE A 63 -12.69 -0.46 -7.89
CA ILE A 63 -13.54 0.10 -8.96
C ILE A 63 -15.00 -0.18 -8.61
N MET A 64 -15.82 0.85 -8.70
CA MET A 64 -17.25 0.78 -8.41
C MET A 64 -18.06 1.35 -9.57
N ASN A 65 -19.24 0.77 -9.81
CA ASN A 65 -20.21 1.26 -10.81
C ASN A 65 -19.64 1.35 -12.24
N ALA A 66 -18.80 0.40 -12.64
CA ALA A 66 -18.18 0.38 -13.96
C ALA A 66 -19.07 -0.28 -15.00
N GLN A 67 -19.09 0.28 -16.21
CA GLN A 67 -19.63 -0.43 -17.39
C GLN A 67 -18.57 -1.45 -17.85
N SER A 68 -18.92 -2.75 -17.84
CA SER A 68 -17.98 -3.77 -18.31
C SER A 68 -17.55 -3.51 -19.77
N PRO A 69 -16.24 -3.57 -20.09
CA PRO A 69 -15.12 -4.14 -19.32
C PRO A 69 -14.28 -3.10 -18.56
N ALA A 70 -14.79 -1.88 -18.32
CA ALA A 70 -14.01 -0.79 -17.71
C ALA A 70 -13.39 -1.15 -16.35
N GLN A 71 -14.03 -2.02 -15.54
CA GLN A 71 -13.44 -2.44 -14.26
C GLN A 71 -12.03 -3.06 -14.41
N TRP A 72 -11.73 -3.71 -15.55
CA TRP A 72 -10.42 -4.28 -15.83
C TRP A 72 -9.44 -3.24 -16.37
N THR A 73 -9.87 -2.50 -17.40
CA THR A 73 -9.01 -1.51 -18.07
C THR A 73 -8.62 -0.38 -17.14
N ASP A 74 -9.54 0.09 -16.29
CA ASP A 74 -9.29 1.18 -15.35
C ASP A 74 -8.35 0.72 -14.22
N SER A 75 -8.53 -0.53 -13.72
CA SER A 75 -7.60 -1.09 -12.73
C SER A 75 -6.18 -1.19 -13.28
N ILE A 76 -6.01 -1.71 -14.51
CA ILE A 76 -4.70 -1.82 -15.16
C ILE A 76 -4.07 -0.43 -15.36
N ALA A 77 -4.87 0.53 -15.83
CA ALA A 77 -4.38 1.89 -16.05
C ALA A 77 -3.92 2.58 -14.76
N LEU A 78 -4.69 2.41 -13.66
CA LEU A 78 -4.33 2.93 -12.34
C LEU A 78 -3.06 2.26 -11.80
N TYR A 79 -2.94 0.94 -11.87
CA TYR A 79 -1.73 0.25 -11.44
C TYR A 79 -0.50 0.70 -12.21
N ASN A 80 -0.58 0.76 -13.55
CA ASN A 80 0.53 1.24 -14.37
C ASN A 80 0.93 2.65 -13.96
N TYR A 81 -0.05 3.56 -13.82
CA TYR A 81 0.21 4.93 -13.43
C TYR A 81 0.94 5.02 -12.08
N TYR A 82 0.46 4.33 -11.06
CA TYR A 82 1.07 4.43 -9.73
C TYR A 82 2.42 3.72 -9.65
N PHE A 83 2.58 2.53 -10.22
CA PHE A 83 3.87 1.84 -10.26
C PHE A 83 4.93 2.57 -11.11
N GLU A 84 4.51 3.31 -12.14
CA GLU A 84 5.44 4.08 -12.96
C GLU A 84 5.86 5.39 -12.31
N ASN A 85 4.97 6.05 -11.56
CA ASN A 85 5.19 7.42 -11.10
C ASN A 85 5.50 7.55 -9.60
N PHE A 86 5.32 6.51 -8.79
CA PHE A 86 5.55 6.55 -7.35
C PHE A 86 6.53 5.48 -6.90
N SER A 87 7.19 5.72 -5.77
CA SER A 87 8.08 4.77 -5.10
C SER A 87 7.86 4.78 -3.59
N LEU A 88 8.16 3.64 -2.96
CA LEU A 88 8.28 3.52 -1.51
C LEU A 88 9.67 3.96 -1.08
N TYR A 89 9.72 4.74 -0.02
CA TYR A 89 10.95 5.12 0.67
C TYR A 89 10.90 4.58 2.09
N ASN A 90 11.82 3.70 2.44
CA ASN A 90 11.96 3.22 3.80
C ASN A 90 12.44 4.37 4.70
N VAL A 91 11.65 4.69 5.73
CA VAL A 91 11.93 5.87 6.57
C VAL A 91 13.22 5.69 7.34
N ALA A 92 13.43 4.54 7.97
CA ALA A 92 14.62 4.28 8.78
C ALA A 92 15.95 4.36 7.98
N GLN A 93 15.89 4.10 6.66
CA GLN A 93 17.08 4.15 5.80
C GLN A 93 17.34 5.56 5.21
N ASN A 94 16.31 6.39 5.11
CA ASN A 94 16.39 7.68 4.42
C ASN A 94 16.31 8.89 5.37
N GLU A 95 15.81 8.71 6.60
CA GLU A 95 15.66 9.80 7.57
C GLU A 95 16.97 10.07 8.32
N THR A 96 17.71 11.05 7.86
CA THR A 96 18.98 11.47 8.46
C THR A 96 18.83 12.65 9.41
N ARG A 97 17.73 13.41 9.33
CA ARG A 97 17.47 14.60 10.16
C ARG A 97 17.33 14.27 11.64
N LEU A 98 16.89 13.04 11.94
CA LEU A 98 16.81 12.53 13.30
C LEU A 98 18.21 12.40 13.92
N GLU A 99 19.14 11.75 13.20
CA GLU A 99 20.51 11.52 13.66
C GLU A 99 21.36 12.80 13.72
N ASN A 100 21.11 13.71 12.78
CA ASN A 100 21.81 14.99 12.68
C ASN A 100 21.28 16.05 13.67
N GLY A 101 20.20 15.76 14.41
CA GLY A 101 19.57 16.70 15.33
C GLY A 101 18.83 17.86 14.64
N GLU A 102 18.51 17.70 13.37
CA GLU A 102 17.75 18.68 12.56
C GLU A 102 16.25 18.56 12.76
N MET A 103 15.80 17.43 13.34
CA MET A 103 14.39 17.20 13.65
C MET A 103 14.10 17.61 15.10
N ASP A 104 13.11 18.48 15.29
CA ASP A 104 12.66 18.84 16.64
C ASP A 104 11.89 17.66 17.27
N MET A 105 12.55 16.98 18.16
CA MET A 105 12.03 15.84 18.90
C MET A 105 11.42 16.21 20.25
N GLY A 106 11.28 17.51 20.54
CA GLY A 106 10.67 17.95 21.79
C GLY A 106 11.31 17.31 23.03
N MET A 107 10.57 16.40 23.68
CA MET A 107 11.02 15.75 24.91
C MET A 107 12.00 14.57 24.69
N LEU A 108 12.06 13.99 23.50
CA LEU A 108 13.00 12.92 23.18
C LEU A 108 14.35 13.49 22.75
N ASN A 109 15.40 13.14 23.46
CA ASN A 109 16.75 13.51 23.07
C ASN A 109 17.24 12.55 21.95
N THR A 110 17.50 13.08 20.76
CA THR A 110 17.90 12.35 19.57
C THR A 110 19.26 11.63 19.68
N ASN A 111 20.13 12.05 20.62
CA ASN A 111 21.40 11.36 20.89
C ASN A 111 21.26 10.11 21.75
N SER A 112 20.02 9.66 22.01
CA SER A 112 19.79 8.46 22.80
C SER A 112 19.94 7.22 21.92
N SER A 113 20.89 6.34 22.24
CA SER A 113 21.02 5.00 21.65
C SER A 113 19.82 4.08 21.95
N PHE A 114 18.81 4.60 22.67
CA PHE A 114 17.62 3.87 23.10
C PHE A 114 16.41 4.08 22.19
N VAL A 115 16.51 4.91 21.17
CA VAL A 115 15.42 5.19 20.23
C VAL A 115 15.85 4.94 18.79
N ARG A 116 14.93 4.41 17.99
CA ARG A 116 15.13 4.25 16.55
C ARG A 116 13.78 4.38 15.83
N ILE A 117 13.84 4.65 14.54
CA ILE A 117 12.68 4.55 13.65
C ILE A 117 12.38 3.05 13.40
N ASP A 118 11.11 2.68 13.39
CA ASP A 118 10.71 1.32 13.02
C ASP A 118 11.18 1.00 11.59
N PRO A 119 11.99 -0.07 11.40
CA PRO A 119 12.54 -0.40 10.09
C PRO A 119 11.49 -0.89 9.07
N ALA A 120 10.29 -1.21 9.50
CA ALA A 120 9.21 -1.67 8.62
C ALA A 120 8.45 -0.52 7.94
N GLU A 121 8.63 0.72 8.42
CA GLU A 121 7.81 1.86 8.01
C GLU A 121 8.31 2.53 6.73
N ASN A 122 7.35 2.87 5.87
CA ASN A 122 7.61 3.46 4.56
C ASN A 122 6.68 4.65 4.29
N ILE A 123 7.16 5.57 3.46
CA ILE A 123 6.32 6.63 2.87
C ILE A 123 6.31 6.50 1.35
N VAL A 124 5.26 7.02 0.71
CA VAL A 124 5.09 7.01 -0.75
C VAL A 124 5.33 8.40 -1.30
N LEU A 125 6.29 8.53 -2.23
CA LEU A 125 6.54 9.80 -2.92
C LEU A 125 6.52 9.60 -4.43
N PRO A 126 6.25 10.68 -5.21
CA PRO A 126 6.51 10.65 -6.64
C PRO A 126 7.99 10.32 -6.91
N LYS A 127 8.27 9.54 -7.95
CA LYS A 127 9.66 9.22 -8.34
C LYS A 127 10.51 10.44 -8.71
N SER A 128 9.89 11.56 -8.98
CA SER A 128 10.56 12.84 -9.24
C SER A 128 10.95 13.60 -7.99
N ALA A 129 10.52 13.15 -6.80
CA ALA A 129 10.79 13.80 -5.52
C ALA A 129 11.88 13.05 -4.75
N GLU A 130 12.69 13.80 -4.01
CA GLU A 130 13.64 13.26 -3.06
C GLU A 130 13.00 13.10 -1.68
N PHE A 131 13.47 12.13 -0.88
CA PHE A 131 12.95 11.91 0.48
C PHE A 131 13.04 13.16 1.36
N SER A 132 14.10 13.95 1.20
CA SER A 132 14.35 15.18 1.93
C SER A 132 13.29 16.28 1.71
N GLU A 133 12.52 16.19 0.61
CA GLU A 133 11.44 17.16 0.32
C GLU A 133 10.16 16.85 1.12
N ALA A 134 10.04 15.66 1.70
CA ALA A 134 8.95 15.35 2.61
C ALA A 134 9.17 16.04 3.95
N THR A 135 8.17 16.75 4.42
CA THR A 135 8.21 17.52 5.69
C THR A 135 7.78 16.63 6.84
N PRO A 136 8.66 16.34 7.83
CA PRO A 136 8.32 15.57 9.00
C PRO A 136 7.63 16.43 10.07
N ALA A 137 6.71 15.81 10.80
CA ALA A 137 6.12 16.38 12.01
C ALA A 137 6.02 15.29 13.09
N VAL A 138 6.62 15.52 14.23
CA VAL A 138 6.61 14.57 15.36
C VAL A 138 5.36 14.77 16.20
N SER A 139 4.69 13.67 16.54
CA SER A 139 3.53 13.63 17.45
C SER A 139 3.76 12.59 18.54
N TYR A 140 3.20 12.87 19.71
CA TYR A 140 3.21 12.00 20.89
C TYR A 140 1.80 11.46 21.24
N ASP A 141 0.82 11.60 20.33
CA ASP A 141 -0.59 11.32 20.62
C ASP A 141 -0.94 9.83 20.71
N ASN A 142 -0.18 8.96 20.05
CA ASN A 142 -0.46 7.52 19.99
C ASN A 142 0.71 6.67 20.51
N THR A 143 1.22 7.02 21.68
CA THR A 143 2.33 6.29 22.31
C THR A 143 1.83 4.99 22.97
N SER A 144 2.71 3.99 23.02
CA SER A 144 2.52 2.72 23.75
C SER A 144 3.82 2.36 24.47
N ASP A 145 3.87 1.22 25.14
CA ASP A 145 5.08 0.79 25.85
C ASP A 145 6.31 0.68 24.91
N ASP A 146 6.09 0.34 23.64
CA ASP A 146 7.14 0.18 22.63
C ASP A 146 7.23 1.37 21.66
N VAL A 147 6.15 2.16 21.46
CA VAL A 147 6.10 3.32 20.56
C VAL A 147 6.18 4.60 21.37
N LEU A 148 7.27 5.34 21.23
CA LEU A 148 7.55 6.55 21.97
C LEU A 148 7.01 7.81 21.32
N ALA A 149 6.98 7.85 20.00
CA ALA A 149 6.43 8.94 19.19
C ALA A 149 6.12 8.44 17.78
N ASN A 150 5.40 9.24 17.00
CA ASN A 150 5.14 9.00 15.59
C ASN A 150 5.63 10.21 14.78
N ILE A 151 6.29 9.96 13.64
CA ILE A 151 6.66 10.97 12.67
C ILE A 151 5.66 10.88 11.51
N LYS A 152 4.93 11.95 11.27
CA LYS A 152 4.03 12.08 10.13
C LYS A 152 4.72 12.87 9.02
N TYR A 153 4.64 12.36 7.79
CA TYR A 153 5.27 13.02 6.64
C TYR A 153 4.23 13.62 5.71
N THR A 154 4.49 14.85 5.27
CA THR A 154 3.68 15.52 4.26
C THR A 154 4.55 15.92 3.07
N PHE A 155 4.00 15.81 1.85
CA PHE A 155 4.62 16.27 0.61
C PHE A 155 3.58 17.04 -0.21
N ALA A 156 3.92 18.24 -0.64
CA ALA A 156 3.02 19.14 -1.39
C ALA A 156 1.65 19.34 -0.69
N GLY A 157 1.62 19.35 0.65
CA GLY A 157 0.41 19.51 1.47
C GLY A 157 -0.45 18.25 1.64
N HIS A 158 0.02 17.09 1.18
CA HIS A 158 -0.66 15.81 1.33
C HIS A 158 0.09 14.88 2.29
N ASP A 159 -0.64 14.11 3.08
CA ASP A 159 -0.07 13.04 3.90
C ASP A 159 0.47 11.94 2.98
N VAL A 160 1.75 11.56 3.16
CA VAL A 160 2.43 10.56 2.33
C VAL A 160 2.86 9.33 3.11
N GLY A 161 2.63 9.31 4.40
CA GLY A 161 2.88 8.21 5.31
C GLY A 161 3.38 8.66 6.67
N SER A 162 3.70 7.69 7.51
CA SER A 162 4.22 7.94 8.86
C SER A 162 5.20 6.85 9.26
N ALA A 163 5.96 7.10 10.33
CA ALA A 163 6.83 6.11 10.92
C ALA A 163 6.83 6.22 12.45
N ASP A 164 6.86 5.09 13.12
CA ASP A 164 6.96 5.04 14.57
C ASP A 164 8.41 5.18 15.03
N ILE A 165 8.60 5.93 16.11
CA ILE A 165 9.84 5.97 16.87
C ILE A 165 9.67 5.00 18.02
N ILE A 166 10.45 3.94 18.01
CA ILE A 166 10.35 2.82 18.95
C ILE A 166 11.56 2.80 19.89
N SER A 167 11.33 2.24 21.09
CA SER A 167 12.42 1.95 22.03
C SER A 167 13.27 0.78 21.52
N THR A 168 14.59 0.92 21.58
CA THR A 168 15.52 -0.19 21.30
C THR A 168 15.59 -1.22 22.42
N GLY A 169 14.82 -1.01 23.51
CA GLY A 169 14.58 -1.87 24.64
C GLY A 169 15.73 -2.82 24.99
N VAL A 170 16.56 -2.45 25.93
CA VAL A 170 17.28 -3.46 26.72
C VAL A 170 16.27 -4.00 27.72
N LYS A 171 15.71 -5.19 27.45
CA LYS A 171 14.99 -5.96 28.48
C LYS A 171 15.97 -6.44 29.55
#